data_22cae8ff4e93acb1ea6701ae3e388fe5
#
_entry.id   22cae8ff4e93acb1ea6701ae3e388fe5
#
_cell.length_a   1.000
_cell.length_b   1.000
_cell.length_c   1.000
_cell.angle_alpha   90.00
_cell.angle_beta   90.00
_cell.angle_gamma   90.00
#
_symmetry.space_group_name_H-M   'P 1'
#
loop_
_entity.id
_entity.type
_entity.pdbx_description
1 polymer ?
#
loop_
_entity_poly.entity_id
_entity_poly.type
_entity_poly.pdbx_seq_one_letter_code
_entity_poly.pdbx_strand_id
1 'polypeptide(L)'
;MCIRDSPEFDFQENHVTISSGDSSSNYYYTDKDMIVAPKDITPEFQKALGFNLTESDVKSLVQAANVMQLPNIVIESKSDEQEIIITARDGKNPTSNNFTRKVGETMLSTSFKYVLLVENIKLLPHSYDVSIISDPGMVVEFSSKYDKIKYWAPVEQGSKFNE
;
A
#
# COMPACT_ATOMS: atom_id res chain seq x y z
N MET A 1 -30.28 -9.50 10.84
CA MET A 1 -29.77 -8.34 11.57
C MET A 1 -28.56 -8.84 12.33
N CYS A 2 -27.36 -8.68 11.80
CA CYS A 2 -26.13 -9.09 12.49
C CYS A 2 -25.83 -8.00 13.51
N ILE A 3 -26.05 -8.29 14.79
CA ILE A 3 -25.50 -7.51 15.88
C ILE A 3 -24.00 -7.79 15.82
N ARG A 4 -23.22 -6.81 15.36
CA ARG A 4 -21.77 -6.82 15.55
C ARG A 4 -21.57 -6.55 17.02
N ASP A 5 -21.29 -7.60 17.77
CA ASP A 5 -20.86 -7.46 19.15
C ASP A 5 -19.57 -6.64 19.11
N SER A 6 -19.61 -5.46 19.73
CA SER A 6 -18.41 -4.65 19.87
C SER A 6 -17.42 -5.42 20.75
N PRO A 7 -16.15 -5.54 20.38
CA PRO A 7 -15.18 -6.22 21.23
C PRO A 7 -15.01 -5.47 22.55
N GLU A 8 -14.92 -6.23 23.63
CA GLU A 8 -14.59 -5.72 24.96
C GLU A 8 -13.07 -5.78 25.16
N PHE A 9 -12.52 -4.72 25.73
CA PHE A 9 -11.09 -4.60 26.03
C PHE A 9 -10.90 -4.58 27.54
N ASP A 10 -10.20 -5.58 28.06
CA ASP A 10 -9.81 -5.65 29.47
C ASP A 10 -8.30 -5.46 29.59
N PHE A 11 -7.89 -4.30 30.13
CA PHE A 11 -6.50 -3.89 30.26
C PHE A 11 -5.92 -4.40 31.58
N GLN A 12 -4.98 -5.34 31.51
CA GLN A 12 -4.24 -5.89 32.62
C GLN A 12 -2.85 -5.24 32.74
N GLU A 13 -2.07 -5.60 33.76
CA GLU A 13 -0.75 -5.03 34.01
C GLU A 13 0.25 -5.30 32.87
N ASN A 14 0.20 -6.50 32.27
CA ASN A 14 1.18 -6.96 31.28
C ASN A 14 0.58 -7.33 29.92
N HIS A 15 -0.74 -7.29 29.77
CA HIS A 15 -1.43 -7.61 28.53
C HIS A 15 -2.80 -6.93 28.44
N VAL A 16 -3.40 -6.92 27.25
CA VAL A 16 -4.81 -6.61 27.04
C VAL A 16 -5.52 -7.86 26.53
N THR A 17 -6.65 -8.19 27.16
CA THR A 17 -7.57 -9.22 26.69
C THR A 17 -8.64 -8.57 25.82
N ILE A 18 -8.81 -9.05 24.62
CA ILE A 18 -9.87 -8.61 23.70
C ILE A 18 -10.85 -9.76 23.55
N SER A 19 -12.11 -9.54 23.91
CA SER A 19 -13.17 -10.54 23.89
C SER A 19 -14.29 -10.14 22.95
N SER A 20 -14.85 -11.11 22.23
CA SER A 20 -16.04 -10.92 21.40
C SER A 20 -16.81 -12.25 21.34
N GLY A 21 -18.01 -12.30 21.94
CA GLY A 21 -18.78 -13.55 22.09
C GLY A 21 -17.96 -14.61 22.83
N ASP A 22 -17.85 -15.80 22.23
CA ASP A 22 -17.11 -16.93 22.82
C ASP A 22 -15.60 -16.93 22.50
N SER A 23 -15.09 -15.88 21.87
CA SER A 23 -13.69 -15.76 21.46
C SER A 23 -12.96 -14.71 22.28
N SER A 24 -11.71 -15.02 22.68
CA SER A 24 -10.83 -14.05 23.32
C SER A 24 -9.39 -14.19 22.82
N SER A 25 -8.66 -13.08 22.85
CA SER A 25 -7.24 -13.02 22.49
C SER A 25 -6.49 -12.14 23.49
N ASN A 26 -5.29 -12.58 23.89
CA ASN A 26 -4.42 -11.82 24.76
C ASN A 26 -3.26 -11.24 23.97
N TYR A 27 -3.05 -9.93 24.09
CA TYR A 27 -1.92 -9.20 23.51
C TYR A 27 -1.03 -8.71 24.64
N TYR A 28 0.16 -9.31 24.76
CA TYR A 28 1.14 -8.95 25.78
C TYR A 28 1.87 -7.68 25.37
N TYR A 29 2.04 -6.78 26.34
CA TYR A 29 2.80 -5.55 26.12
C TYR A 29 4.29 -5.85 25.93
N THR A 30 4.90 -5.06 25.07
CA THR A 30 6.35 -5.06 24.90
C THR A 30 6.93 -3.91 25.71
N ASP A 31 8.15 -4.09 26.23
CA ASP A 31 8.87 -3.02 26.90
C ASP A 31 9.07 -1.84 25.94
N LYS A 32 8.84 -0.62 26.43
CA LYS A 32 8.95 0.60 25.65
C LYS A 32 10.35 0.77 25.04
N ASP A 33 11.38 0.30 25.72
CA ASP A 33 12.76 0.39 25.26
C ASP A 33 13.05 -0.55 24.06
N MET A 34 12.17 -1.54 23.81
CA MET A 34 12.24 -2.42 22.66
C MET A 34 11.47 -1.90 21.44
N ILE A 35 10.67 -0.84 21.62
CA ILE A 35 9.88 -0.25 20.53
C ILE A 35 10.75 0.78 19.78
N VAL A 36 11.16 0.42 18.59
CA VAL A 36 11.80 1.37 17.68
C VAL A 36 10.71 2.26 17.08
N ALA A 37 10.47 3.41 17.72
CA ALA A 37 9.56 4.40 17.14
C ALA A 37 10.16 4.97 15.85
N PRO A 38 9.40 5.07 14.75
CA PRO A 38 9.85 5.80 13.57
C PRO A 38 10.10 7.26 13.98
N LYS A 39 11.15 7.85 13.44
CA LYS A 39 11.38 9.30 13.60
C LYS A 39 10.17 10.02 13.01
N ASP A 40 9.74 11.10 13.66
CA ASP A 40 8.71 11.97 13.10
C ASP A 40 9.19 12.47 11.73
N ILE A 41 8.70 11.80 10.70
CA ILE A 41 8.97 12.18 9.33
C ILE A 41 7.79 13.04 8.90
N THR A 42 7.99 14.35 8.85
CA THR A 42 7.18 15.27 8.06
C THR A 42 8.02 15.77 6.87
N PRO A 43 8.39 14.90 5.93
CA PRO A 43 9.09 15.37 4.75
C PRO A 43 8.11 16.17 3.91
N GLU A 44 8.51 17.36 3.48
CA GLU A 44 7.86 18.02 2.35
C GLU A 44 8.21 17.23 1.08
N PHE A 45 7.39 16.25 0.76
CA PHE A 45 7.55 15.46 -0.45
C PHE A 45 7.14 16.28 -1.68
N GLN A 46 8.01 16.36 -2.67
CA GLN A 46 7.62 16.84 -3.98
C GLN A 46 6.91 15.73 -4.76
N LYS A 47 5.61 15.96 -5.00
CA LYS A 47 4.79 15.03 -5.77
C LYS A 47 5.08 15.23 -7.26
N ALA A 48 5.65 14.20 -7.88
CA ALA A 48 5.93 14.22 -9.31
C ALA A 48 4.66 13.98 -10.14
N LEU A 49 3.78 13.10 -9.67
CA LEU A 49 2.58 12.67 -10.36
C LEU A 49 1.51 12.19 -9.38
N GLY A 50 0.23 12.37 -9.73
CA GLY A 50 -0.92 11.84 -8.98
C GLY A 50 -1.93 11.17 -9.89
N PHE A 51 -2.57 10.11 -9.37
CA PHE A 51 -3.71 9.45 -10.01
C PHE A 51 -4.65 8.85 -8.96
N ASN A 52 -5.82 8.40 -9.39
CA ASN A 52 -6.82 7.81 -8.50
C ASN A 52 -6.86 6.30 -8.63
N LEU A 53 -6.91 5.62 -7.49
CA LEU A 53 -7.28 4.21 -7.40
C LEU A 53 -8.67 4.09 -6.78
N THR A 54 -9.59 3.45 -7.48
CA THR A 54 -10.91 3.14 -6.92
C THR A 54 -10.82 1.97 -5.96
N GLU A 55 -11.80 1.84 -5.07
CA GLU A 55 -11.92 0.67 -4.18
C GLU A 55 -11.93 -0.64 -4.98
N SER A 56 -12.60 -0.67 -6.14
CA SER A 56 -12.64 -1.84 -7.02
C SER A 56 -11.26 -2.19 -7.58
N ASP A 57 -10.43 -1.17 -7.90
CA ASP A 57 -9.07 -1.37 -8.39
C ASP A 57 -8.20 -1.99 -7.31
N VAL A 58 -8.25 -1.44 -6.09
CA VAL A 58 -7.51 -1.96 -4.93
C VAL A 58 -7.91 -3.41 -4.64
N LYS A 59 -9.22 -3.70 -4.56
CA LYS A 59 -9.71 -5.05 -4.31
C LYS A 59 -9.24 -6.05 -5.38
N SER A 60 -9.40 -5.70 -6.65
CA SER A 60 -9.01 -6.58 -7.77
C SER A 60 -7.52 -6.84 -7.79
N LEU A 61 -6.70 -5.82 -7.54
CA LEU A 61 -5.24 -5.92 -7.51
C LEU A 61 -4.77 -6.82 -6.37
N VAL A 62 -5.25 -6.57 -5.15
CA VAL A 62 -4.90 -7.37 -3.96
C VAL A 62 -5.40 -8.80 -4.08
N GLN A 63 -6.62 -9.01 -4.59
CA GLN A 63 -7.16 -10.34 -4.81
C GLN A 63 -6.34 -11.12 -5.84
N ALA A 64 -6.00 -10.50 -6.97
CA ALA A 64 -5.17 -11.13 -8.00
C ALA A 64 -3.78 -11.48 -7.47
N ALA A 65 -3.13 -10.56 -6.74
CA ALA A 65 -1.84 -10.80 -6.14
C ALA A 65 -1.87 -11.99 -5.16
N ASN A 66 -2.89 -12.07 -4.31
CA ASN A 66 -3.04 -13.15 -3.33
C ASN A 66 -3.34 -14.51 -4.00
N VAL A 67 -4.28 -14.55 -4.95
CA VAL A 67 -4.69 -15.81 -5.63
C VAL A 67 -3.53 -16.37 -6.47
N MET A 68 -2.79 -15.51 -7.15
CA MET A 68 -1.66 -15.91 -7.99
C MET A 68 -0.32 -15.95 -7.24
N GLN A 69 -0.31 -15.61 -5.94
CA GLN A 69 0.89 -15.55 -5.09
C GLN A 69 1.99 -14.64 -5.68
N LEU A 70 1.58 -13.47 -6.15
CA LEU A 70 2.49 -12.51 -6.78
C LEU A 70 3.08 -11.58 -5.72
N PRO A 71 4.42 -11.51 -5.60
CA PRO A 71 5.06 -10.76 -4.51
C PRO A 71 5.14 -9.25 -4.75
N ASN A 72 5.02 -8.80 -6.00
CA ASN A 72 5.24 -7.41 -6.35
C ASN A 72 4.03 -6.74 -6.99
N ILE A 73 3.88 -5.45 -6.71
CA ILE A 73 3.04 -4.53 -7.45
C ILE A 73 3.95 -3.52 -8.13
N VAL A 74 3.79 -3.34 -9.42
CA VAL A 74 4.55 -2.41 -10.25
C VAL A 74 3.62 -1.33 -10.76
N ILE A 75 3.98 -0.08 -10.50
CA ILE A 75 3.29 1.11 -11.03
C ILE A 75 4.24 1.71 -12.06
N GLU A 76 3.82 1.76 -13.31
CA GLU A 76 4.70 2.23 -14.38
C GLU A 76 3.96 3.06 -15.42
N SER A 77 4.71 3.95 -16.07
CA SER A 77 4.31 4.62 -17.30
C SER A 77 5.51 4.64 -18.24
N LYS A 78 5.24 4.51 -19.53
CA LYS A 78 6.23 4.66 -20.58
C LYS A 78 6.07 6.02 -21.24
N SER A 79 7.18 6.59 -21.70
CA SER A 79 7.20 7.95 -22.29
C SER A 79 6.35 8.11 -23.54
N ASP A 80 6.09 7.04 -24.26
CA ASP A 80 5.29 7.00 -25.50
C ASP A 80 3.81 6.64 -25.27
N GLU A 81 3.53 6.01 -24.11
CA GLU A 81 2.20 5.54 -23.74
C GLU A 81 1.64 6.41 -22.63
N GLN A 82 1.12 7.53 -22.79
CA GLN A 82 0.60 8.43 -21.73
C GLN A 82 -0.36 7.75 -20.70
N GLU A 83 -0.11 6.47 -20.44
CA GLU A 83 -0.93 5.60 -19.57
C GLU A 83 -0.19 5.24 -18.30
N ILE A 84 -0.91 5.27 -17.18
CA ILE A 84 -0.44 4.74 -15.90
C ILE A 84 -1.01 3.34 -15.73
N ILE A 85 -0.12 2.38 -15.59
CA ILE A 85 -0.45 0.96 -15.49
C ILE A 85 0.01 0.44 -14.13
N ILE A 86 -0.87 -0.34 -13.48
CA ILE A 86 -0.50 -1.13 -12.29
C ILE A 86 -0.53 -2.60 -12.66
N THR A 87 0.55 -3.29 -12.32
CA THR A 87 0.69 -4.74 -12.59
C THR A 87 1.08 -5.47 -11.32
N ALA A 88 0.30 -6.46 -10.92
CA ALA A 88 0.73 -7.45 -9.95
C ALA A 88 1.53 -8.54 -10.70
N ARG A 89 2.77 -8.84 -10.24
CA ARG A 89 3.65 -9.82 -10.90
C ARG A 89 4.75 -10.34 -9.96
N ASP A 90 5.43 -11.38 -10.38
CA ASP A 90 6.71 -11.77 -9.79
C ASP A 90 7.85 -11.11 -10.57
N GLY A 91 8.54 -10.16 -9.92
CA GLY A 91 9.66 -9.43 -10.52
C GLY A 91 10.90 -10.29 -10.80
N LYS A 92 11.00 -11.47 -10.17
CA LYS A 92 12.12 -12.41 -10.33
C LYS A 92 11.84 -13.47 -11.40
N ASN A 93 10.57 -13.70 -11.73
CA ASN A 93 10.16 -14.69 -12.74
C ASN A 93 9.39 -14.04 -13.89
N PRO A 94 10.03 -13.72 -15.01
CA PRO A 94 9.40 -13.04 -16.14
C PRO A 94 8.31 -13.86 -16.84
N THR A 95 8.25 -15.18 -16.58
CA THR A 95 7.23 -16.09 -17.15
C THR A 95 6.08 -16.36 -16.20
N SER A 96 6.06 -15.71 -15.01
CA SER A 96 4.98 -15.85 -14.06
C SER A 96 3.67 -15.25 -14.60
N ASN A 97 2.55 -15.69 -14.03
CA ASN A 97 1.28 -15.02 -14.23
C ASN A 97 1.40 -13.56 -13.80
N ASN A 98 0.56 -12.71 -14.39
CA ASN A 98 0.46 -11.31 -13.99
C ASN A 98 -0.99 -10.83 -14.12
N PHE A 99 -1.30 -9.75 -13.42
CA PHE A 99 -2.56 -9.05 -13.51
C PHE A 99 -2.27 -7.58 -13.74
N THR A 100 -2.75 -7.03 -14.87
CA THR A 100 -2.47 -5.66 -15.29
C THR A 100 -3.75 -4.86 -15.38
N ARG A 101 -3.69 -3.59 -14.94
CA ARG A 101 -4.79 -2.65 -15.03
C ARG A 101 -4.31 -1.24 -15.37
N LYS A 102 -4.95 -0.58 -16.33
CA LYS A 102 -4.82 0.84 -16.57
C LYS A 102 -5.60 1.60 -15.49
N VAL A 103 -4.97 2.58 -14.83
CA VAL A 103 -5.55 3.32 -13.70
C VAL A 103 -5.58 4.83 -13.93
N GLY A 104 -4.96 5.31 -14.98
CA GLY A 104 -4.96 6.74 -15.30
C GLY A 104 -4.15 7.06 -16.53
N GLU A 105 -4.00 8.36 -16.74
CA GLU A 105 -3.17 8.91 -17.79
C GLU A 105 -2.21 9.95 -17.19
N THR A 106 -1.07 10.14 -17.81
CA THR A 106 -0.10 11.14 -17.43
C THR A 106 0.21 12.05 -18.62
N MET A 107 0.36 13.33 -18.34
CA MET A 107 0.86 14.29 -19.32
C MET A 107 2.39 14.42 -19.30
N LEU A 108 3.04 13.70 -18.38
CA LEU A 108 4.49 13.70 -18.29
C LEU A 108 5.06 12.89 -19.46
N SER A 109 6.01 13.47 -20.18
CA SER A 109 6.85 12.74 -21.14
C SER A 109 7.91 11.88 -20.46
N THR A 110 7.83 11.74 -19.16
CA THR A 110 8.77 11.05 -18.28
C THR A 110 8.33 9.61 -18.08
N SER A 111 9.23 8.67 -18.25
CA SER A 111 8.97 7.27 -17.91
C SER A 111 9.32 7.00 -16.45
N PHE A 112 8.46 6.26 -15.77
CA PHE A 112 8.75 5.81 -14.41
C PHE A 112 8.33 4.36 -14.20
N LYS A 113 8.94 3.74 -13.20
CA LYS A 113 8.62 2.39 -12.75
C LYS A 113 8.88 2.31 -11.26
N TYR A 114 7.85 2.06 -10.49
CA TYR A 114 7.90 1.87 -9.04
C TYR A 114 7.51 0.44 -8.72
N VAL A 115 8.41 -0.27 -8.06
CA VAL A 115 8.20 -1.66 -7.64
C VAL A 115 7.94 -1.67 -6.15
N LEU A 116 6.83 -2.24 -5.72
CA LEU A 116 6.40 -2.33 -4.34
C LEU A 116 6.26 -3.80 -3.94
N LEU A 117 6.49 -4.14 -2.68
CA LEU A 117 6.15 -5.45 -2.14
C LEU A 117 4.67 -5.48 -1.73
N VAL A 118 3.95 -6.53 -2.13
CA VAL A 118 2.54 -6.74 -1.76
C VAL A 118 2.37 -6.76 -0.24
N GLU A 119 3.31 -7.35 0.49
CA GLU A 119 3.29 -7.43 1.95
C GLU A 119 3.36 -6.06 2.65
N ASN A 120 3.93 -5.05 1.98
CA ASN A 120 4.00 -3.67 2.48
C ASN A 120 2.76 -2.84 2.13
N ILE A 121 1.85 -3.37 1.30
CA ILE A 121 0.65 -2.67 0.83
C ILE A 121 -0.58 -3.26 1.51
N LYS A 122 -0.73 -3.00 2.81
CA LYS A 122 -1.90 -3.42 3.60
C LYS A 122 -2.96 -2.32 3.61
N LEU A 123 -3.42 -1.92 2.43
CA LEU A 123 -4.44 -0.90 2.28
C LEU A 123 -5.81 -1.41 2.72
N LEU A 124 -6.56 -0.57 3.41
CA LEU A 124 -7.99 -0.79 3.60
C LEU A 124 -8.72 -0.77 2.25
N PRO A 125 -9.87 -1.45 2.10
CA PRO A 125 -10.59 -1.52 0.83
C PRO A 125 -11.35 -0.20 0.55
N HIS A 126 -10.62 0.88 0.33
CA HIS A 126 -11.12 2.22 0.04
C HIS A 126 -10.57 2.73 -1.30
N SER A 127 -11.08 3.87 -1.75
CA SER A 127 -10.49 4.63 -2.85
C SER A 127 -9.37 5.53 -2.34
N TYR A 128 -8.31 5.67 -3.14
CA TYR A 128 -7.12 6.44 -2.78
C TYR A 128 -6.73 7.44 -3.86
N ASP A 129 -6.29 8.61 -3.42
CA ASP A 129 -5.43 9.48 -4.21
C ASP A 129 -3.99 8.99 -4.05
N VAL A 130 -3.41 8.52 -5.15
CA VAL A 130 -2.04 8.00 -5.17
C VAL A 130 -1.10 9.07 -5.68
N SER A 131 0.00 9.28 -4.98
CA SER A 131 1.05 10.22 -5.39
C SER A 131 2.37 9.49 -5.55
N ILE A 132 2.99 9.67 -6.70
CA ILE A 132 4.35 9.22 -6.97
C ILE A 132 5.30 10.32 -6.53
N ILE A 133 6.26 9.97 -5.68
CA ILE A 133 7.23 10.89 -5.09
C ILE A 133 8.62 10.43 -5.51
N SER A 134 9.41 11.34 -6.08
CA SER A 134 10.77 11.05 -6.54
C SER A 134 11.85 11.73 -5.68
N ASP A 135 11.53 12.81 -4.98
CA ASP A 135 12.45 13.60 -4.15
C ASP A 135 11.85 13.83 -2.73
N PRO A 136 12.62 13.68 -1.64
CA PRO A 136 14.04 13.34 -1.51
C PRO A 136 14.36 11.85 -1.67
N GLY A 137 13.39 11.05 -2.00
CA GLY A 137 13.51 9.60 -2.22
C GLY A 137 12.26 9.04 -2.88
N MET A 138 12.38 7.92 -3.55
CA MET A 138 11.25 7.29 -4.23
C MET A 138 10.30 6.62 -3.22
N VAL A 139 9.07 7.11 -3.16
CA VAL A 139 8.00 6.62 -2.28
C VAL A 139 6.67 6.72 -3.01
N VAL A 140 5.74 5.84 -2.71
CA VAL A 140 4.35 5.95 -3.15
C VAL A 140 3.47 6.31 -1.96
N GLU A 141 2.79 7.44 -2.03
CA GLU A 141 1.78 7.86 -1.04
C GLU A 141 0.39 7.42 -1.50
N PHE A 142 -0.34 6.75 -0.62
CA PHE A 142 -1.76 6.45 -0.78
C PHE A 142 -2.55 7.24 0.25
N SER A 143 -3.32 8.22 -0.18
CA SER A 143 -4.16 9.05 0.68
C SER A 143 -5.62 8.62 0.55
N SER A 144 -6.22 8.14 1.64
CA SER A 144 -7.63 7.72 1.64
C SER A 144 -8.54 8.92 1.36
N LYS A 145 -9.58 8.71 0.54
CA LYS A 145 -10.60 9.74 0.26
C LYS A 145 -11.66 9.83 1.37
N TYR A 146 -11.78 8.80 2.18
CA TYR A 146 -12.84 8.70 3.20
C TYR A 146 -12.33 8.93 4.60
N ASP A 147 -11.10 8.50 4.89
CA ASP A 147 -10.49 8.59 6.21
C ASP A 147 -9.26 9.51 6.18
N LYS A 148 -8.90 10.07 7.32
CA LYS A 148 -7.66 10.84 7.47
C LYS A 148 -6.44 9.92 7.56
N ILE A 149 -6.36 8.91 6.68
CA ILE A 149 -5.30 7.90 6.68
C ILE A 149 -4.44 8.08 5.44
N LYS A 150 -3.14 8.04 5.64
CA LYS A 150 -2.14 8.03 4.58
C LYS A 150 -1.18 6.86 4.80
N TYR A 151 -0.83 6.21 3.72
CA TYR A 151 0.19 5.16 3.69
C TYR A 151 1.33 5.62 2.81
N TRP A 152 2.56 5.37 3.25
CA TRP A 152 3.77 5.57 2.47
C TRP A 152 4.44 4.23 2.24
N ALA A 153 4.44 3.76 1.01
CA ALA A 153 5.05 2.50 0.63
C ALA A 153 6.44 2.76 0.05
N PRO A 154 7.49 2.20 0.67
CA PRO A 154 8.84 2.25 0.12
C PRO A 154 8.90 1.45 -1.19
N VAL A 155 9.80 1.84 -2.08
CA VAL A 155 10.03 1.14 -3.33
C VAL A 155 11.19 0.16 -3.22
N GLU A 156 11.12 -0.90 -4.02
CA GLU A 156 12.12 -1.95 -4.13
C GLU A 156 13.16 -1.66 -5.21
N GLN A 157 14.23 -2.46 -5.21
CA GLN A 157 15.24 -2.43 -6.26
C GLN A 157 14.60 -2.61 -7.65
N GLY A 158 15.10 -1.89 -8.64
CA GLY A 158 14.56 -1.87 -10.00
C GLY A 158 13.49 -0.81 -10.22
N SER A 159 13.19 -0.01 -9.19
CA SER A 159 12.41 1.23 -9.36
C SER A 159 13.26 2.30 -10.03
N LYS A 160 12.64 3.10 -10.91
CA LYS A 160 13.28 4.17 -11.67
C LYS A 160 12.31 5.32 -11.88
N PHE A 161 12.82 6.52 -11.85
CA PHE A 161 12.15 7.72 -12.31
C PHE A 161 13.12 8.45 -13.25
N ASN A 162 12.78 8.52 -14.53
CA ASN A 162 13.63 9.15 -15.53
C ASN A 162 13.03 10.54 -15.82
N GLU A 163 13.74 11.57 -15.45
CA GLU A 163 13.44 12.96 -15.84
C GLU A 163 13.71 13.22 -17.30
#